data_d6abf236b80f31b3612238e6a53e523d
#
_entry.id   d6abf236b80f31b3612238e6a53e523d
#
_cell.length_a   1.000
_cell.length_b   1.000
_cell.length_c   1.000
_cell.angle_alpha   90.00
_cell.angle_beta   90.00
_cell.angle_gamma   90.00
#
_symmetry.space_group_name_H-M   'P 1'
#
loop_
_entity.id
_entity.type
_entity.pdbx_description
1 polymer ?
#
loop_
_entity_poly.entity_id
_entity_poly.type
_entity_poly.pdbx_seq_one_letter_code
_entity_poly.pdbx_strand_id
1 'polypeptide(L)'
;QDNIPIFRYHVAFDFEDNTDFIEWYANVMYRSYYTSDIPCSINDEYLTLSTCSTEIYDSRFVVVARKLRDGEDASQYTYYSNPDARKPAAFYKAYGMKVPDDKGPDYDYYKDILSKMEGNEN
;
A
#
# COMPACT_ATOMS: atom_id res chain seq x y z
N GLN A 1 -8.52 -19.11 -11.41
CA GLN A 1 -7.19 -19.23 -11.26
C GLN A 1 -6.75 -19.88 -9.96
N ASP A 2 -5.74 -19.43 -9.31
CA ASP A 2 -5.29 -20.03 -8.07
C ASP A 2 -6.15 -19.60 -6.91
N ASN A 3 -6.15 -20.39 -5.84
CA ASN A 3 -6.84 -20.05 -4.61
C ASN A 3 -6.02 -19.12 -3.73
N ILE A 4 -5.10 -18.36 -4.32
CA ILE A 4 -4.26 -17.43 -3.60
C ILE A 4 -5.07 -16.19 -3.27
N PRO A 5 -5.12 -15.77 -2.01
CA PRO A 5 -5.84 -14.56 -1.66
C PRO A 5 -5.27 -13.34 -2.39
N ILE A 6 -6.15 -12.49 -2.89
CA ILE A 6 -5.76 -11.29 -3.62
C ILE A 6 -6.29 -10.09 -2.86
N PHE A 7 -5.41 -9.14 -2.58
CA PHE A 7 -5.84 -7.88 -2.02
C PHE A 7 -6.54 -7.05 -3.09
N ARG A 8 -7.80 -6.68 -2.84
CA ARG A 8 -8.61 -5.97 -3.82
C ARG A 8 -8.62 -4.48 -3.53
N TYR A 9 -7.50 -3.84 -3.78
CA TYR A 9 -7.32 -2.41 -3.51
C TYR A 9 -8.37 -1.53 -4.18
N HIS A 10 -8.88 -1.95 -5.33
CA HIS A 10 -9.77 -1.12 -6.15
C HIS A 10 -11.21 -1.04 -5.63
N VAL A 11 -11.55 -1.85 -4.63
CA VAL A 11 -12.90 -1.83 -4.07
C VAL A 11 -12.92 -1.34 -2.62
N ALA A 12 -11.84 -0.75 -2.15
CA ALA A 12 -11.66 -0.45 -0.73
C ALA A 12 -11.71 1.05 -0.41
N PHE A 13 -12.44 1.86 -1.20
CA PHE A 13 -12.45 3.30 -0.94
C PHE A 13 -13.59 3.77 -0.05
N ASP A 14 -14.58 2.94 0.20
CA ASP A 14 -15.65 3.27 1.15
C ASP A 14 -15.33 2.63 2.49
N PHE A 15 -14.52 3.31 3.28
CA PHE A 15 -14.13 2.80 4.59
C PHE A 15 -15.28 3.00 5.57
N GLU A 16 -15.72 1.92 6.20
CA GLU A 16 -16.79 2.01 7.20
C GLU A 16 -16.29 2.68 8.48
N ASP A 17 -15.05 2.39 8.86
CA ASP A 17 -14.46 2.93 10.06
C ASP A 17 -12.94 2.97 9.92
N ASN A 18 -12.29 3.44 10.98
CA ASN A 18 -10.84 3.59 10.96
C ASN A 18 -10.12 2.24 10.90
N THR A 19 -10.74 1.18 11.37
CA THR A 19 -10.14 -0.16 11.28
C THR A 19 -10.04 -0.60 9.82
N ASP A 20 -11.10 -0.38 9.05
CA ASP A 20 -11.09 -0.66 7.60
C ASP A 20 -9.99 0.12 6.91
N PHE A 21 -9.87 1.40 7.25
CA PHE A 21 -8.84 2.23 6.65
C PHE A 21 -7.43 1.72 6.97
N ILE A 22 -7.19 1.36 8.23
CA ILE A 22 -5.87 0.86 8.65
C ILE A 22 -5.54 -0.44 7.91
N GLU A 23 -6.52 -1.33 7.76
CA GLU A 23 -6.31 -2.58 7.02
C GLU A 23 -5.95 -2.31 5.56
N TRP A 24 -6.65 -1.40 4.93
CA TRP A 24 -6.36 -1.03 3.56
C TRP A 24 -4.97 -0.42 3.44
N TYR A 25 -4.66 0.54 4.29
CA TYR A 25 -3.36 1.21 4.28
C TYR A 25 -2.22 0.23 4.50
N ALA A 26 -2.36 -0.64 5.50
CA ALA A 26 -1.33 -1.63 5.81
C ALA A 26 -1.08 -2.58 4.64
N ASN A 27 -2.14 -3.02 3.97
CA ASN A 27 -2.01 -3.92 2.82
C ASN A 27 -1.37 -3.22 1.62
N VAL A 28 -1.69 -1.94 1.41
CA VAL A 28 -1.06 -1.16 0.36
C VAL A 28 0.45 -1.01 0.65
N MET A 29 0.80 -0.62 1.86
CA MET A 29 2.19 -0.39 2.23
C MET A 29 3.01 -1.69 2.26
N TYR A 30 2.39 -2.79 2.65
CA TYR A 30 3.03 -4.09 2.67
C TYR A 30 3.52 -4.52 1.28
N ARG A 31 2.78 -4.09 0.26
CA ARG A 31 3.08 -4.43 -1.14
C ARG A 31 3.77 -3.31 -1.90
N SER A 32 3.94 -2.16 -1.29
CA SER A 32 4.48 -0.99 -1.99
C SER A 32 5.99 -1.11 -2.20
N TYR A 33 6.43 -0.81 -3.40
CA TYR A 33 7.86 -0.76 -3.73
C TYR A 33 8.56 0.44 -3.09
N TYR A 34 7.79 1.39 -2.61
CA TYR A 34 8.30 2.60 -1.96
C TYR A 34 7.58 2.82 -0.65
N THR A 35 8.27 3.39 0.31
CA THR A 35 7.66 3.92 1.52
C THR A 35 7.77 5.44 1.48
N SER A 36 6.96 6.11 2.26
CA SER A 36 7.00 7.57 2.33
C SER A 36 6.57 8.03 3.71
N ASP A 37 6.85 9.30 4.00
CA ASP A 37 6.45 9.92 5.24
C ASP A 37 5.15 10.73 5.11
N ILE A 38 4.38 10.48 4.06
CA ILE A 38 3.11 11.17 3.82
C ILE A 38 2.08 10.73 4.86
N PRO A 39 1.55 11.66 5.67
CA PRO A 39 0.47 11.32 6.60
C PRO A 39 -0.79 10.93 5.81
N CYS A 40 -1.46 9.87 6.27
CA CYS A 40 -2.67 9.40 5.64
C CYS A 40 -3.74 9.18 6.70
N SER A 41 -4.98 9.52 6.38
CA SER A 41 -6.09 9.28 7.28
C SER A 41 -7.33 8.87 6.50
N ILE A 42 -8.33 8.37 7.22
CA ILE A 42 -9.60 7.97 6.62
C ILE A 42 -10.31 9.16 5.95
N ASN A 43 -9.98 10.37 6.35
CA ASN A 43 -10.61 11.58 5.82
C ASN A 43 -9.95 12.10 4.55
N ASP A 44 -8.84 11.53 4.15
CA ASP A 44 -8.18 11.91 2.90
C ASP A 44 -8.85 11.26 1.70
N GLU A 45 -8.63 11.83 0.54
CA GLU A 45 -9.10 11.25 -0.72
C GLU A 45 -7.96 10.55 -1.43
N TYR A 46 -8.26 9.43 -2.04
CA TYR A 46 -7.27 8.58 -2.68
C TYR A 46 -7.65 8.27 -4.11
N LEU A 47 -6.64 8.08 -4.94
CA LEU A 47 -6.82 7.67 -6.32
C LEU A 47 -5.93 6.47 -6.57
N THR A 48 -6.50 5.44 -7.18
CA THR A 48 -5.75 4.26 -7.58
C THR A 48 -5.68 4.18 -9.09
N LEU A 49 -4.47 4.10 -9.60
CA LEU A 49 -4.23 3.88 -11.02
C LEU A 49 -3.69 2.47 -11.20
N SER A 50 -4.27 1.74 -12.15
CA SER A 50 -3.88 0.38 -12.44
C SER A 50 -3.47 0.26 -13.88
N THR A 51 -2.32 -0.34 -14.15
CA THR A 51 -1.83 -0.53 -15.49
C THR A 51 -1.27 -1.94 -15.63
N CYS A 52 -1.22 -2.44 -16.87
CA CYS A 52 -0.64 -3.76 -17.13
C CYS A 52 0.85 -3.72 -16.85
N SER A 53 1.34 -4.76 -16.19
CA SER A 53 2.76 -4.93 -15.99
C SER A 53 3.36 -5.66 -17.18
N THR A 54 4.51 -5.21 -17.65
CA THR A 54 5.26 -5.94 -18.67
C THR A 54 6.24 -6.92 -18.05
N GLU A 55 6.42 -6.85 -16.74
CA GLU A 55 7.39 -7.68 -16.02
C GLU A 55 6.89 -9.10 -15.83
N ILE A 56 5.60 -9.24 -15.56
CA ILE A 56 4.97 -10.54 -15.31
C ILE A 56 3.68 -10.60 -16.12
N TYR A 57 3.51 -11.71 -16.85
CA TYR A 57 2.31 -11.90 -17.67
C TYR A 57 1.04 -11.81 -16.80
N ASP A 58 0.05 -11.09 -17.30
CA ASP A 58 -1.27 -10.94 -16.68
C ASP A 58 -1.24 -10.32 -15.29
N SER A 59 -0.23 -9.54 -14.99
CA SER A 59 -0.17 -8.81 -13.72
C SER A 59 -0.41 -7.33 -13.94
N ARG A 60 -0.57 -6.60 -12.84
CA ARG A 60 -0.85 -5.17 -12.86
C ARG A 60 0.15 -4.42 -12.00
N PHE A 61 0.53 -3.26 -12.47
CA PHE A 61 1.26 -2.29 -11.67
C PHE A 61 0.27 -1.27 -11.15
N VAL A 62 0.32 -0.97 -9.86
CA VAL A 62 -0.67 -0.12 -9.22
C VAL A 62 0.02 1.05 -8.56
N VAL A 63 -0.54 2.24 -8.76
CA VAL A 63 -0.10 3.45 -8.07
C VAL A 63 -1.28 3.94 -7.25
N VAL A 64 -1.05 4.13 -5.95
CA VAL A 64 -2.03 4.71 -5.05
C VAL A 64 -1.55 6.09 -4.67
N ALA A 65 -2.39 7.08 -4.87
CA ALA A 65 -2.05 8.47 -4.58
C ALA A 65 -3.05 9.06 -3.59
N ARG A 66 -2.56 9.93 -2.73
CA ARG A 66 -3.39 10.71 -1.82
C ARG A 66 -3.49 12.12 -2.36
N LYS A 67 -4.69 12.68 -2.37
CA LYS A 67 -4.90 14.07 -2.74
C LYS A 67 -4.20 14.99 -1.73
N LEU A 68 -3.52 16.01 -2.22
CA LEU A 68 -2.89 16.99 -1.34
C LEU A 68 -3.96 17.66 -0.47
N ARG A 69 -3.62 17.82 0.80
CA ARG A 69 -4.45 18.59 1.73
C ARG A 69 -4.23 20.07 1.49
N ASP A 70 -5.16 20.89 1.94
CA ASP A 70 -5.04 22.33 1.81
C ASP A 70 -3.74 22.81 2.45
N GLY A 71 -2.98 23.59 1.71
CA GLY A 71 -1.72 24.14 2.20
C GLY A 71 -0.52 23.22 2.11
N GLU A 72 -0.70 21.99 1.64
CA GLU A 72 0.41 21.06 1.47
C GLU A 72 1.14 21.28 0.15
N ASP A 73 2.43 20.98 0.19
CA ASP A 73 3.28 20.95 -0.99
C ASP A 73 3.90 19.54 -1.08
N ALA A 74 3.79 18.92 -2.24
CA ALA A 74 4.30 17.55 -2.41
C ALA A 74 5.79 17.44 -2.11
N SER A 75 6.54 18.52 -2.27
CA SER A 75 7.98 18.50 -1.99
C SER A 75 8.33 18.39 -0.50
N GLN A 76 7.33 18.49 0.38
CA GLN A 76 7.54 18.30 1.83
C GLN A 76 7.88 16.86 2.19
N TYR A 77 7.58 15.91 1.30
CA TYR A 77 7.62 14.50 1.62
C TYR A 77 8.71 13.78 0.85
N THR A 78 9.20 12.71 1.45
CA THR A 78 10.31 11.92 0.89
C THR A 78 9.85 10.50 0.63
N TYR A 79 10.39 9.92 -0.44
CA TYR A 79 10.14 8.53 -0.81
C TYR A 79 11.39 7.71 -0.63
N TYR A 80 11.22 6.49 -0.15
CA TYR A 80 12.32 5.56 0.08
C TYR A 80 12.01 4.23 -0.60
N SER A 81 13.00 3.58 -1.20
CA SER A 81 12.83 2.24 -1.73
C SER A 81 12.51 1.26 -0.61
N ASN A 82 11.60 0.33 -0.87
CA ASN A 82 11.24 -0.71 0.06
C ASN A 82 11.67 -2.07 -0.49
N PRO A 83 12.84 -2.58 -0.09
CA PRO A 83 13.31 -3.88 -0.59
C PRO A 83 12.48 -5.05 -0.06
N ASP A 84 11.69 -4.84 0.98
CA ASP A 84 10.90 -5.88 1.62
C ASP A 84 9.47 -5.94 1.10
N ALA A 85 9.16 -5.21 0.03
CA ALA A 85 7.81 -5.20 -0.53
C ALA A 85 7.38 -6.62 -0.90
N ARG A 86 6.20 -7.00 -0.45
CA ARG A 86 5.63 -8.30 -0.80
C ARG A 86 5.19 -8.28 -2.26
N LYS A 87 5.71 -9.20 -3.03
CA LYS A 87 5.36 -9.34 -4.43
C LYS A 87 4.36 -10.48 -4.59
N PRO A 88 3.61 -10.51 -5.70
CA PRO A 88 2.68 -11.62 -5.92
C PRO A 88 3.45 -12.93 -6.09
N ALA A 89 2.79 -14.04 -5.76
CA ALA A 89 3.42 -15.35 -5.87
C ALA A 89 3.97 -15.61 -7.26
N ALA A 90 3.27 -15.11 -8.29
CA ALA A 90 3.70 -15.27 -9.68
C ALA A 90 5.08 -14.64 -9.94
N PHE A 91 5.42 -13.56 -9.24
CA PHE A 91 6.73 -12.95 -9.37
C PHE A 91 7.83 -13.92 -8.95
N TYR A 92 7.69 -14.51 -7.77
CA TYR A 92 8.70 -15.44 -7.26
C TYR A 92 8.86 -16.65 -8.16
N LYS A 93 7.73 -17.18 -8.65
CA LYS A 93 7.74 -18.32 -9.56
C LYS A 93 8.41 -17.99 -10.88
N ALA A 94 8.15 -16.80 -11.41
CA ALA A 94 8.71 -16.36 -12.69
C ALA A 94 10.23 -16.25 -12.65
N TYR A 95 10.77 -15.88 -11.49
CA TYR A 95 12.21 -15.75 -11.32
C TYR A 95 12.87 -16.96 -10.64
N GLY A 96 12.15 -18.08 -10.59
CA GLY A 96 12.71 -19.31 -10.02
C GLY A 96 12.97 -19.25 -8.54
N MET A 97 12.30 -18.39 -7.83
CA MET A 97 12.49 -18.17 -6.40
C MET A 97 11.41 -18.89 -5.60
N LYS A 98 11.79 -19.30 -4.40
CA LYS A 98 10.79 -19.86 -3.48
C LYS A 98 9.83 -18.76 -3.07
N VAL A 99 8.53 -19.06 -3.08
CA VAL A 99 7.52 -18.12 -2.63
C VAL A 99 7.58 -18.04 -1.10
N PRO A 100 7.89 -16.86 -0.52
CA PRO A 100 7.93 -16.73 0.95
C PRO A 100 6.54 -16.90 1.54
N ASP A 101 6.49 -17.32 2.80
CA ASP A 101 5.22 -17.37 3.52
C ASP A 101 4.64 -15.98 3.60
N ASP A 102 3.34 -15.87 3.36
CA ASP A 102 2.65 -14.60 3.42
C ASP A 102 1.94 -14.47 4.77
N LYS A 103 2.58 -13.78 5.68
CA LYS A 103 2.01 -13.54 7.02
C LYS A 103 1.13 -12.31 7.06
N GLY A 104 1.08 -11.59 5.95
CA GLY A 104 0.34 -10.34 5.88
C GLY A 104 1.05 -9.20 6.61
N PRO A 105 0.48 -7.99 6.54
CA PRO A 105 1.07 -6.84 7.21
C PRO A 105 0.86 -6.89 8.72
N ASP A 106 1.75 -6.24 9.45
CA ASP A 106 1.59 -6.04 10.88
C ASP A 106 0.69 -4.82 11.09
N TYR A 107 -0.58 -5.06 11.37
CA TYR A 107 -1.57 -3.99 11.49
C TYR A 107 -1.28 -3.05 12.66
N ASP A 108 -0.75 -3.56 13.75
CA ASP A 108 -0.42 -2.73 14.91
C ASP A 108 0.72 -1.77 14.58
N TYR A 109 1.70 -2.23 13.82
CA TYR A 109 2.80 -1.40 13.37
C TYR A 109 2.30 -0.23 12.53
N TYR A 110 1.42 -0.51 11.56
CA TYR A 110 0.91 0.54 10.68
C TYR A 110 -0.06 1.48 11.39
N LYS A 111 -0.83 0.95 12.33
CA LYS A 111 -1.68 1.79 13.17
C LYS A 111 -0.85 2.78 13.97
N ASP A 112 0.26 2.31 14.54
CA ASP A 112 1.16 3.16 15.32
C ASP A 112 1.81 4.23 14.44
N ILE A 113 2.28 3.85 13.25
CA ILE A 113 2.88 4.79 12.32
C ILE A 113 1.90 5.89 11.93
N LEU A 114 0.68 5.51 11.58
CA LEU A 114 -0.35 6.48 11.20
C LEU A 114 -0.63 7.45 12.34
N SER A 115 -0.73 6.93 13.55
CA SER A 115 -0.95 7.74 14.73
C SER A 115 0.17 8.76 14.95
N LYS A 116 1.41 8.32 14.78
CA LYS A 116 2.57 9.19 14.99
C LYS A 116 2.66 10.28 13.93
N MET A 117 2.32 9.95 12.69
CA MET A 117 2.34 10.93 11.60
C MET A 117 1.34 12.06 11.88
N GLU A 118 0.13 11.71 12.33
CA GLU A 118 -0.89 12.72 12.62
C GLU A 118 -0.60 13.43 13.94
N GLY A 119 -0.12 12.71 14.95
CA GLY A 119 0.15 13.28 16.26
C GLY A 119 1.26 14.30 16.26
N ASN A 120 2.20 14.19 15.36
CA ASN A 120 3.33 15.12 15.27
C ASN A 120 2.93 16.52 14.81
N GLU A 121 1.69 16.69 14.41
CA GLU A 121 1.18 17.97 13.95
C GLU A 121 0.58 18.80 15.09
N ASN A 122 0.52 18.25 16.26
CA ASN A 122 -0.07 18.94 17.41
C ASN A 122 0.94 19.87 18.10
#